data_11ac626ba58589409eee6980d64d3467
#
_entry.id   11ac626ba58589409eee6980d64d3467
#
_cell.length_a   1.000
_cell.length_b   1.000
_cell.length_c   1.000
_cell.angle_alpha   90.00
_cell.angle_beta   90.00
_cell.angle_gamma   90.00
#
_symmetry.space_group_name_H-M   'P 1'
#
loop_
_entity.id
_entity.type
_entity.pdbx_description
1 polymer ?
#
loop_
_entity_poly.entity_id
_entity_poly.type
_entity_poly.pdbx_seq_one_letter_code
_entity_poly.pdbx_strand_id
1 'polypeptide(L)'
;MEGSMVEVEAAISSGLPRTVLVGLPDAALHEARDRCRAAVCATGLSWPSNVLTINLTPAGLPKAGTHFDLAIAAATLAADGKVPQALLGSTVLIGELGLDGRVRPVRGVLPALLAAREAGFERAVVPASQSDEASLVEGLMIWPVGHLGDVVDVLHGRPVVPPEGPIVGSPDTDPGIGDLTEVIGQHEARRALEVAAAGRHHILLRGAPGCGKSMLARRLPGILPRLDHRDALEVTALHSLAGRGSGRLMTRPPLAQPHHSVSMAAMVGGGVRIAQPGAISLAHRGVLFLDEAPEFAPKVLDSLRGPLETGEIVIGRSQAHTTFPARFQLVMALNPCPCGLADDPSGRCTCTPQQVRRYSGRISGPILDRVDVTVRMRPLTSAHLLDASALPAGESSAAVHERVAQARERAAARWRGVPWRCNAEVPGKVLRQMLPANDATRIIEDALTTGRLTARGVDKVLRIAWTVADLEGKDEVDKACVAEAMGMRRGRLR
;
A
#
# COMPACT_ATOMS: atom_id res chain seq x y z
N MET A 1 1.37 10.41 6.07
CA MET A 1 2.83 10.57 5.86
C MET A 1 3.15 12.02 6.17
N GLU A 2 4.10 12.27 7.02
CA GLU A 2 4.53 13.61 7.37
C GLU A 2 5.75 13.96 6.54
N GLY A 3 5.72 15.12 5.85
CA GLY A 3 6.84 15.70 5.11
C GLY A 3 7.40 16.89 5.87
N SER A 4 8.72 17.10 5.79
CA SER A 4 9.37 18.27 6.36
C SER A 4 9.92 19.15 5.25
N MET A 5 9.57 20.43 5.28
CA MET A 5 10.12 21.38 4.33
C MET A 5 11.60 21.66 4.63
N VAL A 6 12.40 21.75 3.58
CA VAL A 6 13.81 22.10 3.66
C VAL A 6 14.01 23.40 2.90
N GLU A 7 14.49 24.43 3.59
CA GLU A 7 14.87 25.69 2.98
C GLU A 7 16.31 25.62 2.49
N VAL A 8 16.54 26.10 1.27
CA VAL A 8 17.85 26.16 0.64
C VAL A 8 18.26 27.61 0.46
N GLU A 9 19.26 28.02 1.21
CA GLU A 9 19.83 29.39 1.17
C GLU A 9 21.19 29.36 0.49
N ALA A 10 21.50 30.39 -0.27
CA ALA A 10 22.82 30.58 -0.87
C ALA A 10 23.35 31.98 -0.59
N ALA A 11 24.62 32.07 -0.24
CA ALA A 11 25.33 33.32 -0.01
C ALA A 11 26.68 33.33 -0.72
N ILE A 12 27.02 34.45 -1.34
CA ILE A 12 28.30 34.69 -2.04
C ILE A 12 29.12 35.71 -1.25
N SER A 13 30.34 35.34 -0.92
CA SER A 13 31.30 36.22 -0.23
C SER A 13 32.62 36.26 -0.97
N SER A 14 33.40 37.34 -0.77
CA SER A 14 34.73 37.55 -1.39
C SER A 14 35.71 36.44 -0.95
N GLY A 15 36.51 35.98 -1.88
CA GLY A 15 37.54 34.96 -1.61
C GLY A 15 37.83 34.06 -2.81
N LEU A 16 38.78 33.16 -2.64
CA LEU A 16 39.10 32.16 -3.67
C LEU A 16 37.90 31.25 -3.97
N PRO A 17 37.68 30.88 -5.24
CA PRO A 17 36.55 30.05 -5.65
C PRO A 17 36.45 28.75 -4.86
N ARG A 18 35.39 28.60 -4.09
CA ARG A 18 35.04 27.34 -3.39
C ARG A 18 33.56 27.30 -3.13
N THR A 19 32.97 26.08 -3.10
CA THR A 19 31.58 25.88 -2.70
C THR A 19 31.54 25.05 -1.43
N VAL A 20 30.81 25.54 -0.43
CA VAL A 20 30.63 24.90 0.88
C VAL A 20 29.15 24.54 1.04
N LEU A 21 28.88 23.29 1.38
CA LEU A 21 27.53 22.80 1.71
C LEU A 21 27.43 22.57 3.22
N VAL A 22 26.38 23.16 3.83
CA VAL A 22 26.11 23.09 5.29
C VAL A 22 24.70 22.51 5.53
N GLY A 23 24.44 21.91 6.70
CA GLY A 23 23.13 21.41 7.09
C GLY A 23 22.96 19.90 6.98
N LEU A 24 23.99 19.11 7.36
CA LEU A 24 23.99 17.65 7.35
C LEU A 24 23.67 17.02 5.98
N PRO A 25 24.35 17.44 4.90
CA PRO A 25 24.18 16.80 3.60
C PRO A 25 24.76 15.40 3.59
N ASP A 26 24.13 14.49 2.83
CA ASP A 26 24.69 13.18 2.54
C ASP A 26 25.71 13.23 1.37
N ALA A 27 26.30 12.07 1.01
CA ALA A 27 27.27 12.00 -0.10
C ALA A 27 26.63 12.41 -1.45
N ALA A 28 25.35 12.06 -1.68
CA ALA A 28 24.65 12.45 -2.91
C ALA A 28 24.45 13.96 -3.02
N LEU A 29 24.24 14.64 -1.89
CA LEU A 29 24.17 16.11 -1.82
C LEU A 29 25.55 16.77 -1.96
N HIS A 30 26.62 16.11 -1.51
CA HIS A 30 27.97 16.61 -1.81
C HIS A 30 28.28 16.57 -3.31
N GLU A 31 27.80 15.55 -4.04
CA GLU A 31 27.89 15.48 -5.50
C GLU A 31 26.96 16.46 -6.20
N ALA A 32 25.87 16.91 -5.56
CA ALA A 32 24.93 17.88 -6.11
C ALA A 32 25.62 19.19 -6.51
N ARG A 33 26.65 19.61 -5.76
CA ARG A 33 27.49 20.77 -6.11
C ARG A 33 28.02 20.68 -7.55
N ASP A 34 28.60 19.55 -7.89
CA ASP A 34 29.27 19.37 -9.19
C ASP A 34 28.23 19.20 -10.31
N ARG A 35 27.10 18.51 -10.01
CA ARG A 35 25.97 18.42 -10.94
C ARG A 35 25.35 19.80 -11.21
N CYS A 36 25.03 20.57 -10.17
CA CYS A 36 24.43 21.92 -10.30
C CYS A 36 25.37 22.85 -11.06
N ARG A 37 26.67 22.83 -10.77
CA ARG A 37 27.65 23.64 -11.49
C ARG A 37 27.68 23.30 -12.98
N ALA A 38 27.76 22.01 -13.33
CA ALA A 38 27.77 21.58 -14.73
C ALA A 38 26.45 21.97 -15.42
N ALA A 39 25.30 21.75 -14.80
CA ALA A 39 23.99 22.10 -15.32
C ALA A 39 23.84 23.61 -15.57
N VAL A 40 24.28 24.46 -14.63
CA VAL A 40 24.26 25.92 -14.79
C VAL A 40 25.16 26.34 -15.98
N CYS A 41 26.36 25.78 -16.08
CA CYS A 41 27.24 26.08 -17.21
C CYS A 41 26.66 25.60 -18.56
N ALA A 42 25.98 24.47 -18.59
CA ALA A 42 25.31 23.93 -19.79
C ALA A 42 24.15 24.82 -20.26
N THR A 43 23.52 25.60 -19.38
CA THR A 43 22.51 26.61 -19.75
C THR A 43 23.07 27.93 -20.29
N GLY A 44 24.38 28.02 -20.44
CA GLY A 44 25.05 29.26 -20.87
C GLY A 44 25.23 30.31 -19.76
N LEU A 45 24.90 29.95 -18.51
CA LEU A 45 25.10 30.78 -17.33
C LEU A 45 26.44 30.43 -16.65
N SER A 46 27.05 31.41 -15.97
CA SER A 46 28.29 31.18 -15.23
C SER A 46 27.96 30.73 -13.79
N TRP A 47 28.81 29.84 -13.25
CA TRP A 47 28.80 29.50 -11.81
C TRP A 47 29.57 30.59 -11.05
N PRO A 48 29.17 30.99 -9.82
CA PRO A 48 29.90 31.99 -9.04
C PRO A 48 31.39 31.67 -8.90
N SER A 49 32.24 32.64 -9.15
CA SER A 49 33.71 32.53 -9.08
C SER A 49 34.30 32.94 -7.73
N ASN A 50 33.45 33.15 -6.73
CA ASN A 50 33.78 33.52 -5.36
C ASN A 50 33.48 32.39 -4.37
N VAL A 51 33.55 32.66 -3.08
CA VAL A 51 33.13 31.71 -2.06
C VAL A 51 31.61 31.62 -2.03
N LEU A 52 31.06 30.46 -2.41
CA LEU A 52 29.63 30.14 -2.35
C LEU A 52 29.35 29.26 -1.15
N THR A 53 28.49 29.71 -0.25
CA THR A 53 27.98 28.89 0.87
C THR A 53 26.51 28.56 0.62
N ILE A 54 26.17 27.28 0.62
CA ILE A 54 24.80 26.76 0.50
C ILE A 54 24.42 26.14 1.82
N ASN A 55 23.33 26.59 2.43
CA ASN A 55 22.81 26.11 3.70
C ASN A 55 21.46 25.42 3.51
N LEU A 56 21.31 24.24 4.12
CA LEU A 56 20.09 23.44 4.07
C LEU A 56 19.45 23.41 5.48
N THR A 57 18.40 24.16 5.69
CA THR A 57 17.70 24.32 6.98
C THR A 57 16.43 23.44 7.04
N PRO A 58 16.11 22.80 8.21
CA PRO A 58 16.78 22.85 9.49
C PRO A 58 18.03 21.96 9.60
N ALA A 59 19.08 22.44 10.26
CA ALA A 59 20.36 21.71 10.36
C ALA A 59 20.28 20.34 11.06
N GLY A 60 19.30 20.16 11.96
CA GLY A 60 19.12 18.92 12.72
C GLY A 60 18.45 17.77 11.93
N LEU A 61 17.91 18.04 10.74
CA LEU A 61 17.27 17.04 9.89
C LEU A 61 18.29 16.51 8.87
N PRO A 62 18.57 15.19 8.81
CA PRO A 62 19.40 14.61 7.77
C PRO A 62 18.76 14.80 6.39
N LYS A 63 19.50 15.34 5.42
CA LYS A 63 19.05 15.51 4.05
C LYS A 63 19.77 14.49 3.18
N ALA A 64 19.00 13.79 2.36
CA ALA A 64 19.52 12.76 1.49
C ALA A 64 18.78 12.75 0.15
N GLY A 65 19.52 12.48 -0.92
CA GLY A 65 18.96 12.33 -2.26
C GLY A 65 19.25 13.52 -3.18
N THR A 66 18.85 13.35 -4.43
CA THR A 66 19.17 14.28 -5.53
C THR A 66 18.05 15.29 -5.82
N HIS A 67 16.91 15.17 -5.13
CA HIS A 67 15.73 16.03 -5.38
C HIS A 67 15.91 17.48 -4.97
N PHE A 68 17.00 17.84 -4.29
CA PHE A 68 17.36 19.22 -3.93
C PHE A 68 18.13 19.96 -5.01
N ASP A 69 18.58 19.28 -6.07
CA ASP A 69 19.46 19.89 -7.09
C ASP A 69 18.85 21.15 -7.71
N LEU A 70 17.55 21.14 -8.04
CA LEU A 70 16.87 22.33 -8.58
C LEU A 70 16.86 23.50 -7.59
N ALA A 71 16.56 23.22 -6.33
CA ALA A 71 16.53 24.26 -5.29
C ALA A 71 17.94 24.84 -5.05
N ILE A 72 18.98 24.00 -5.05
CA ILE A 72 20.37 24.43 -4.91
C ILE A 72 20.79 25.30 -6.09
N ALA A 73 20.49 24.90 -7.32
CA ALA A 73 20.81 25.69 -8.52
C ALA A 73 20.08 27.03 -8.54
N ALA A 74 18.76 27.03 -8.25
CA ALA A 74 17.95 28.24 -8.22
C ALA A 74 18.40 29.24 -7.13
N ALA A 75 18.67 28.74 -5.90
CA ALA A 75 19.19 29.57 -4.81
C ALA A 75 20.56 30.17 -5.16
N THR A 76 21.44 29.38 -5.79
CA THR A 76 22.75 29.86 -6.24
C THR A 76 22.63 30.94 -7.31
N LEU A 77 21.76 30.77 -8.32
CA LEU A 77 21.51 31.74 -9.37
C LEU A 77 20.88 33.01 -8.81
N ALA A 78 20.03 32.92 -7.82
CA ALA A 78 19.45 34.09 -7.15
C ALA A 78 20.47 34.85 -6.32
N ALA A 79 21.36 34.19 -5.62
CA ALA A 79 22.47 34.81 -4.89
C ALA A 79 23.46 35.52 -5.82
N ASP A 80 23.60 35.03 -7.05
CA ASP A 80 24.43 35.65 -8.11
C ASP A 80 23.67 36.70 -8.97
N GLY A 81 22.44 37.05 -8.58
CA GLY A 81 21.63 38.08 -9.27
C GLY A 81 21.09 37.68 -10.65
N LYS A 82 21.16 36.40 -11.00
CA LYS A 82 20.75 35.89 -12.33
C LYS A 82 19.29 35.54 -12.44
N VAL A 83 18.62 35.33 -11.32
CA VAL A 83 17.18 35.13 -11.23
C VAL A 83 16.59 35.95 -10.09
N PRO A 84 15.34 36.42 -10.21
CA PRO A 84 14.69 37.22 -9.16
C PRO A 84 14.33 36.35 -7.95
N GLN A 85 14.50 36.89 -6.75
CA GLN A 85 14.20 36.19 -5.48
C GLN A 85 12.69 36.16 -5.17
N ALA A 86 11.90 37.06 -5.77
CA ALA A 86 10.50 37.29 -5.39
C ALA A 86 9.60 36.04 -5.40
N LEU A 87 9.80 35.11 -6.33
CA LEU A 87 8.99 33.90 -6.45
C LEU A 87 9.58 32.70 -5.67
N LEU A 88 10.88 32.74 -5.34
CA LEU A 88 11.55 31.59 -4.72
C LEU A 88 11.01 31.25 -3.34
N GLY A 89 10.75 32.23 -2.50
CA GLY A 89 10.27 32.02 -1.13
C GLY A 89 8.88 31.38 -1.03
N SER A 90 8.08 31.40 -2.11
CA SER A 90 6.74 30.80 -2.18
C SER A 90 6.64 29.60 -3.13
N THR A 91 7.78 29.14 -3.67
CA THR A 91 7.83 28.07 -4.67
C THR A 91 8.66 26.90 -4.17
N VAL A 92 8.10 25.71 -4.24
CA VAL A 92 8.84 24.48 -3.98
C VAL A 92 9.49 24.00 -5.27
N LEU A 93 10.78 23.66 -5.21
CA LEU A 93 11.54 23.17 -6.35
C LEU A 93 11.99 21.75 -6.08
N ILE A 94 11.57 20.82 -6.92
CA ILE A 94 11.86 19.38 -6.77
C ILE A 94 12.37 18.85 -8.11
N GLY A 95 13.58 18.24 -8.12
CA GLY A 95 14.11 17.61 -9.32
C GLY A 95 15.60 17.34 -9.21
N GLU A 96 16.06 16.30 -9.90
CA GLU A 96 17.48 16.00 -10.07
C GLU A 96 18.00 16.69 -11.34
N LEU A 97 19.22 17.22 -11.30
CA LEU A 97 19.87 17.81 -12.48
C LEU A 97 20.85 16.85 -13.14
N GLY A 98 20.70 16.67 -14.45
CA GLY A 98 21.74 16.12 -15.30
C GLY A 98 22.86 17.14 -15.55
N LEU A 99 24.06 16.67 -15.89
CA LEU A 99 25.20 17.54 -16.21
C LEU A 99 24.93 18.44 -17.43
N ASP A 100 24.01 18.03 -18.29
CA ASP A 100 23.54 18.75 -19.47
C ASP A 100 22.43 19.77 -19.18
N GLY A 101 22.03 19.94 -17.92
CA GLY A 101 20.96 20.83 -17.48
C GLY A 101 19.55 20.23 -17.57
N ARG A 102 19.38 19.01 -18.04
CA ARG A 102 18.08 18.35 -18.06
C ARG A 102 17.59 18.04 -16.65
N VAL A 103 16.29 18.22 -16.44
CA VAL A 103 15.62 17.89 -15.18
C VAL A 103 15.13 16.45 -15.24
N ARG A 104 15.59 15.65 -14.29
CA ARG A 104 15.30 14.23 -14.18
C ARG A 104 14.25 13.93 -13.11
N PRO A 105 13.45 12.86 -13.27
CA PRO A 105 12.45 12.46 -12.29
C PRO A 105 13.08 12.05 -10.97
N VAL A 106 12.35 12.28 -9.88
CA VAL A 106 12.72 11.94 -8.51
C VAL A 106 11.67 11.04 -7.87
N ARG A 107 12.05 10.30 -6.84
CA ARG A 107 11.10 9.47 -6.08
C ARG A 107 10.33 10.31 -5.08
N GLY A 108 9.03 10.06 -4.95
CA GLY A 108 8.21 10.68 -3.92
C GLY A 108 7.84 12.13 -4.22
N VAL A 109 7.66 12.51 -5.48
CA VAL A 109 7.20 13.84 -5.85
C VAL A 109 5.81 14.12 -5.26
N LEU A 110 4.88 13.17 -5.36
CA LEU A 110 3.52 13.34 -4.84
C LEU A 110 3.47 13.59 -3.32
N PRO A 111 4.08 12.77 -2.46
CA PRO A 111 4.09 13.05 -1.02
C PRO A 111 4.83 14.34 -0.66
N ALA A 112 5.87 14.72 -1.41
CA ALA A 112 6.56 16.00 -1.21
C ALA A 112 5.64 17.19 -1.53
N LEU A 113 4.86 17.13 -2.62
CA LEU A 113 3.92 18.16 -3.00
C LEU A 113 2.71 18.23 -2.04
N LEU A 114 2.22 17.10 -1.55
CA LEU A 114 1.18 17.07 -0.50
C LEU A 114 1.66 17.79 0.77
N ALA A 115 2.90 17.52 1.21
CA ALA A 115 3.49 18.21 2.33
C ALA A 115 3.71 19.72 2.07
N ALA A 116 4.11 20.09 0.85
CA ALA A 116 4.25 21.47 0.45
C ALA A 116 2.93 22.24 0.52
N ARG A 117 1.83 21.65 0.03
CA ARG A 117 0.49 22.23 0.13
C ARG A 117 0.04 22.40 1.58
N GLU A 118 0.27 21.39 2.43
CA GLU A 118 -0.03 21.46 3.88
C GLU A 118 0.78 22.55 4.59
N ALA A 119 2.01 22.81 4.11
CA ALA A 119 2.86 23.89 4.61
C ALA A 119 2.48 25.30 4.04
N GLY A 120 1.44 25.39 3.18
CA GLY A 120 0.92 26.66 2.67
C GLY A 120 1.61 27.16 1.40
N PHE A 121 2.41 26.34 0.71
CA PHE A 121 2.95 26.71 -0.59
C PHE A 121 1.86 26.65 -1.67
N GLU A 122 1.92 27.60 -2.61
CA GLU A 122 0.96 27.73 -3.72
C GLU A 122 1.52 27.28 -5.06
N ARG A 123 2.85 27.12 -5.16
CA ARG A 123 3.57 26.87 -6.43
C ARG A 123 4.62 25.81 -6.27
N ALA A 124 4.78 24.99 -7.31
CA ALA A 124 5.84 23.98 -7.36
C ALA A 124 6.43 23.84 -8.77
N VAL A 125 7.74 23.74 -8.84
CA VAL A 125 8.50 23.37 -10.04
C VAL A 125 8.85 21.90 -9.92
N VAL A 126 8.49 21.10 -10.93
CA VAL A 126 8.66 19.64 -10.94
C VAL A 126 9.22 19.17 -12.29
N PRO A 127 9.83 17.99 -12.35
CA PRO A 127 10.22 17.39 -13.62
C PRO A 127 9.00 17.22 -14.55
N ALA A 128 9.11 17.60 -15.81
CA ALA A 128 8.02 17.54 -16.78
C ALA A 128 7.47 16.10 -16.94
N SER A 129 8.32 15.09 -16.84
CA SER A 129 7.91 13.67 -16.87
C SER A 129 7.05 13.23 -15.67
N GLN A 130 6.91 14.07 -14.65
CA GLN A 130 6.10 13.80 -13.45
C GLN A 130 4.94 14.81 -13.29
N SER A 131 4.64 15.58 -14.34
CA SER A 131 3.55 16.57 -14.35
C SER A 131 2.19 15.97 -14.00
N ASP A 132 1.87 14.79 -14.56
CA ASP A 132 0.60 14.11 -14.31
C ASP A 132 0.44 13.71 -12.84
N GLU A 133 1.51 13.18 -12.25
CA GLU A 133 1.53 12.84 -10.82
C GLU A 133 1.43 14.09 -9.93
N ALA A 134 2.12 15.16 -10.30
CA ALA A 134 2.09 16.42 -9.59
C ALA A 134 0.71 17.10 -9.64
N SER A 135 -0.01 16.97 -10.76
CA SER A 135 -1.35 17.53 -10.97
C SER A 135 -2.43 16.87 -10.11
N LEU A 136 -2.14 15.74 -9.45
CA LEU A 136 -3.03 15.13 -8.48
C LEU A 136 -3.19 15.95 -7.19
N VAL A 137 -2.30 16.93 -6.96
CA VAL A 137 -2.37 17.80 -5.77
C VAL A 137 -3.16 19.05 -6.09
N GLU A 138 -4.44 19.05 -5.72
CA GLU A 138 -5.32 20.20 -5.90
C GLU A 138 -4.85 21.41 -5.10
N GLY A 139 -5.01 22.62 -5.66
CA GLY A 139 -4.67 23.89 -4.99
C GLY A 139 -3.19 24.25 -5.05
N LEU A 140 -2.37 23.52 -5.80
CA LEU A 140 -0.96 23.82 -6.03
C LEU A 140 -0.74 24.09 -7.54
N MET A 141 -0.21 25.27 -7.89
CA MET A 141 0.16 25.60 -9.27
C MET A 141 1.44 24.84 -9.64
N ILE A 142 1.36 23.93 -10.60
CA ILE A 142 2.49 23.11 -11.04
C ILE A 142 3.14 23.73 -12.28
N TRP A 143 4.46 23.90 -12.22
CA TRP A 143 5.31 24.28 -13.34
C TRP A 143 6.18 23.10 -13.76
N PRO A 144 5.77 22.33 -14.78
CA PRO A 144 6.57 21.23 -15.28
C PRO A 144 7.74 21.76 -16.13
N VAL A 145 8.96 21.33 -15.82
CA VAL A 145 10.19 21.78 -16.48
C VAL A 145 11.00 20.59 -16.99
N GLY A 146 11.54 20.72 -18.19
CA GLY A 146 12.41 19.72 -18.81
C GLY A 146 13.89 20.05 -18.65
N HIS A 147 14.22 21.33 -18.46
CA HIS A 147 15.59 21.83 -18.42
C HIS A 147 15.75 22.95 -17.38
N LEU A 148 16.95 23.15 -16.85
CA LEU A 148 17.24 24.24 -15.91
C LEU A 148 16.95 25.61 -16.50
N GLY A 149 17.08 25.78 -17.81
CA GLY A 149 16.68 26.99 -18.52
C GLY A 149 15.21 27.36 -18.35
N ASP A 150 14.32 26.35 -18.36
CA ASP A 150 12.88 26.52 -18.12
C ASP A 150 12.61 27.06 -16.70
N VAL A 151 13.39 26.59 -15.70
CA VAL A 151 13.31 27.10 -14.33
C VAL A 151 13.66 28.58 -14.27
N VAL A 152 14.72 29.00 -14.98
CA VAL A 152 15.14 30.40 -15.08
C VAL A 152 14.02 31.24 -15.72
N ASP A 153 13.39 30.76 -16.78
CA ASP A 153 12.28 31.43 -17.46
C ASP A 153 11.05 31.59 -16.57
N VAL A 154 10.64 30.48 -15.86
CA VAL A 154 9.55 30.50 -14.87
C VAL A 154 9.81 31.55 -13.79
N LEU A 155 11.01 31.59 -13.23
CA LEU A 155 11.37 32.54 -12.18
C LEU A 155 11.40 34.02 -12.68
N HIS A 156 11.63 34.24 -13.96
CA HIS A 156 11.50 35.54 -14.60
C HIS A 156 10.06 35.88 -15.02
N GLY A 157 9.08 34.98 -14.75
CA GLY A 157 7.69 35.17 -15.17
C GLY A 157 7.44 34.94 -16.67
N ARG A 158 8.35 34.29 -17.36
CA ARG A 158 8.19 33.94 -18.78
C ARG A 158 7.37 32.65 -18.91
N PRO A 159 6.51 32.53 -19.95
CA PRO A 159 5.77 31.33 -20.19
C PRO A 159 6.73 30.17 -20.59
N VAL A 160 6.63 29.05 -19.93
CA VAL A 160 7.31 27.81 -20.32
C VAL A 160 6.27 26.93 -20.99
N VAL A 161 6.54 26.45 -22.19
CA VAL A 161 5.75 25.44 -22.87
C VAL A 161 6.18 24.09 -22.31
N PRO A 162 5.32 23.35 -21.60
CA PRO A 162 5.67 22.03 -21.13
C PRO A 162 6.08 21.17 -22.34
N PRO A 163 7.15 20.37 -22.25
CA PRO A 163 7.45 19.42 -23.31
C PRO A 163 6.22 18.51 -23.49
N GLU A 164 5.84 18.23 -24.74
CA GLU A 164 4.74 17.32 -25.04
C GLU A 164 5.03 15.98 -24.35
N GLY A 165 4.32 15.73 -23.25
CA GLY A 165 4.40 14.48 -22.52
C GLY A 165 3.76 13.36 -23.35
N PRO A 166 4.14 12.10 -23.12
CA PRO A 166 3.47 10.99 -23.76
C PRO A 166 1.99 11.04 -23.41
N ILE A 167 1.14 11.10 -24.44
CA ILE A 167 -0.31 11.03 -24.32
C ILE A 167 -0.66 9.74 -23.58
N VAL A 168 -1.25 9.91 -22.44
CA VAL A 168 -1.52 8.84 -21.49
C VAL A 168 -2.52 7.87 -22.09
N GLY A 169 -2.07 6.65 -22.29
CA GLY A 169 -2.90 5.55 -22.73
C GLY A 169 -4.07 5.24 -21.79
N SER A 170 -5.03 4.55 -22.31
CA SER A 170 -6.36 4.12 -21.81
C SER A 170 -6.55 3.91 -20.31
N PRO A 171 -7.81 4.07 -19.82
CA PRO A 171 -8.12 3.95 -18.40
C PRO A 171 -7.94 2.52 -17.91
N ASP A 172 -7.34 2.42 -16.73
CA ASP A 172 -7.48 1.43 -15.63
C ASP A 172 -7.80 -0.05 -15.99
N THR A 173 -7.45 -0.51 -17.17
CA THR A 173 -7.41 -1.93 -17.47
C THR A 173 -6.04 -2.47 -17.03
N ASP A 174 -5.96 -2.89 -15.76
CA ASP A 174 -4.86 -3.75 -15.33
C ASP A 174 -5.08 -5.13 -15.99
N PRO A 175 -4.28 -5.51 -16.98
CA PRO A 175 -4.46 -6.76 -17.72
C PRO A 175 -4.18 -8.02 -16.88
N GLY A 176 -3.93 -7.87 -15.57
CA GLY A 176 -3.49 -8.94 -14.68
C GLY A 176 -4.53 -9.47 -13.70
N ILE A 177 -5.67 -8.79 -13.47
CA ILE A 177 -6.72 -9.28 -12.56
C ILE A 177 -7.74 -10.09 -13.38
N GLY A 178 -7.63 -11.42 -13.34
CA GLY A 178 -8.61 -12.29 -13.98
C GLY A 178 -9.99 -12.19 -13.33
N ASP A 179 -11.04 -12.62 -14.04
CA ASP A 179 -12.41 -12.63 -13.53
C ASP A 179 -12.72 -13.86 -12.66
N LEU A 180 -13.67 -13.74 -11.70
CA LEU A 180 -14.13 -14.84 -10.87
C LEU A 180 -14.83 -15.94 -11.68
N THR A 181 -15.35 -15.66 -12.86
CA THR A 181 -15.93 -16.68 -13.79
C THR A 181 -14.90 -17.75 -14.15
N GLU A 182 -13.61 -17.42 -14.15
CA GLU A 182 -12.52 -18.37 -14.45
C GLU A 182 -12.28 -19.38 -13.30
N VAL A 183 -12.82 -19.11 -12.10
CA VAL A 183 -12.70 -20.02 -10.96
C VAL A 183 -13.81 -21.06 -11.00
N ILE A 184 -13.49 -22.24 -11.54
CA ILE A 184 -14.45 -23.34 -11.66
C ILE A 184 -14.71 -23.98 -10.29
N GLY A 185 -15.97 -24.24 -9.97
CA GLY A 185 -16.36 -24.83 -8.68
C GLY A 185 -16.01 -23.93 -7.50
N GLN A 186 -15.47 -24.50 -6.40
CA GLN A 186 -14.99 -23.79 -5.22
C GLN A 186 -16.04 -22.84 -4.58
N HIS A 187 -17.33 -23.20 -4.61
CA HIS A 187 -18.43 -22.34 -4.15
C HIS A 187 -18.24 -21.80 -2.74
N GLU A 188 -17.81 -22.67 -1.79
CA GLU A 188 -17.53 -22.27 -0.40
C GLU A 188 -16.38 -21.25 -0.33
N ALA A 189 -15.33 -21.44 -1.13
CA ALA A 189 -14.18 -20.53 -1.13
C ALA A 189 -14.50 -19.19 -1.81
N ARG A 190 -15.32 -19.19 -2.88
CA ARG A 190 -15.82 -17.98 -3.52
C ARG A 190 -16.71 -17.17 -2.56
N ARG A 191 -17.65 -17.84 -1.87
CA ARG A 191 -18.50 -17.19 -0.86
C ARG A 191 -17.68 -16.63 0.30
N ALA A 192 -16.70 -17.38 0.79
CA ALA A 192 -15.80 -16.89 1.84
C ALA A 192 -14.93 -15.70 1.39
N LEU A 193 -14.52 -15.65 0.12
CA LEU A 193 -13.82 -14.51 -0.46
C LEU A 193 -14.71 -13.27 -0.53
N GLU A 194 -15.98 -13.44 -0.93
CA GLU A 194 -16.99 -12.37 -0.95
C GLU A 194 -17.22 -11.82 0.47
N VAL A 195 -17.41 -12.68 1.47
CA VAL A 195 -17.54 -12.26 2.87
C VAL A 195 -16.28 -11.57 3.36
N ALA A 196 -15.09 -12.10 3.02
CA ALA A 196 -13.84 -11.46 3.37
C ALA A 196 -13.70 -10.09 2.73
N ALA A 197 -14.12 -9.93 1.47
CA ALA A 197 -14.15 -8.65 0.75
C ALA A 197 -15.10 -7.64 1.40
N ALA A 198 -16.33 -8.05 1.70
CA ALA A 198 -17.36 -7.20 2.27
C ALA A 198 -16.99 -6.68 3.67
N GLY A 199 -16.51 -7.56 4.55
CA GLY A 199 -16.16 -7.20 5.94
C GLY A 199 -14.71 -6.76 6.13
N ARG A 200 -13.85 -6.84 5.11
CA ARG A 200 -12.40 -6.65 5.21
C ARG A 200 -11.71 -7.68 6.13
N HIS A 201 -12.24 -8.90 6.16
CA HIS A 201 -11.71 -9.98 6.99
C HIS A 201 -10.42 -10.56 6.42
N HIS A 202 -9.46 -10.86 7.29
CA HIS A 202 -8.28 -11.63 6.91
C HIS A 202 -8.67 -13.07 6.64
N ILE A 203 -8.15 -13.65 5.55
CA ILE A 203 -8.53 -14.98 5.08
C ILE A 203 -7.34 -15.92 4.90
N LEU A 204 -7.53 -17.17 5.29
CA LEU A 204 -6.61 -18.27 5.10
C LEU A 204 -7.21 -19.31 4.16
N LEU A 205 -6.55 -19.57 3.04
CA LEU A 205 -6.91 -20.58 2.06
C LEU A 205 -6.02 -21.81 2.27
N ARG A 206 -6.61 -22.95 2.64
CA ARG A 206 -5.90 -24.21 2.82
C ARG A 206 -6.36 -25.24 1.79
N GLY A 207 -5.42 -25.89 1.11
CA GLY A 207 -5.77 -26.95 0.16
C GLY A 207 -4.56 -27.50 -0.55
N ALA A 208 -4.73 -28.62 -1.25
CA ALA A 208 -3.69 -29.27 -2.03
C ALA A 208 -3.11 -28.34 -3.12
N PRO A 209 -1.88 -28.56 -3.61
CA PRO A 209 -1.38 -27.88 -4.79
C PRO A 209 -2.37 -28.02 -5.97
N GLY A 210 -2.48 -26.96 -6.77
CA GLY A 210 -3.37 -26.98 -7.96
C GLY A 210 -4.88 -26.80 -7.69
N CYS A 211 -5.34 -26.66 -6.44
CA CYS A 211 -6.77 -26.45 -6.15
C CYS A 211 -7.27 -25.00 -6.39
N GLY A 212 -6.42 -24.10 -6.92
CA GLY A 212 -6.82 -22.75 -7.30
C GLY A 212 -6.69 -21.68 -6.23
N LYS A 213 -5.95 -21.92 -5.11
CA LYS A 213 -5.75 -20.93 -4.01
C LYS A 213 -5.23 -19.58 -4.50
N SER A 214 -4.12 -19.59 -5.22
CA SER A 214 -3.46 -18.39 -5.72
C SER A 214 -4.31 -17.70 -6.80
N MET A 215 -5.02 -18.49 -7.61
CA MET A 215 -5.98 -17.98 -8.59
C MET A 215 -7.10 -17.21 -7.90
N LEU A 216 -7.72 -17.77 -6.87
CA LEU A 216 -8.80 -17.14 -6.11
C LEU A 216 -8.32 -15.87 -5.37
N ALA A 217 -7.15 -15.94 -4.70
CA ALA A 217 -6.59 -14.82 -3.96
C ALA A 217 -6.32 -13.59 -4.85
N ARG A 218 -5.79 -13.80 -6.06
CA ARG A 218 -5.49 -12.72 -7.01
C ARG A 218 -6.74 -12.01 -7.54
N ARG A 219 -7.93 -12.61 -7.42
CA ARG A 219 -9.19 -11.99 -7.84
C ARG A 219 -9.83 -11.12 -6.77
N LEU A 220 -9.32 -11.18 -5.53
CA LEU A 220 -9.85 -10.36 -4.43
C LEU A 220 -9.84 -8.85 -4.75
N PRO A 221 -8.77 -8.23 -5.29
CA PRO A 221 -8.80 -6.81 -5.63
C PRO A 221 -9.89 -6.43 -6.64
N GLY A 222 -10.28 -7.36 -7.53
CA GLY A 222 -11.32 -7.14 -8.53
C GLY A 222 -12.74 -7.05 -7.97
N ILE A 223 -12.96 -7.56 -6.75
CA ILE A 223 -14.26 -7.51 -6.06
C ILE A 223 -14.29 -6.51 -4.90
N LEU A 224 -13.16 -5.87 -4.59
CA LEU A 224 -13.10 -4.81 -3.57
C LEU A 224 -13.65 -3.50 -4.15
N PRO A 225 -14.34 -2.67 -3.34
CA PRO A 225 -14.72 -1.33 -3.75
C PRO A 225 -13.51 -0.47 -4.11
N ARG A 226 -13.72 0.48 -5.02
CA ARG A 226 -12.69 1.48 -5.35
C ARG A 226 -12.35 2.30 -4.12
N LEU A 227 -11.11 2.78 -4.07
CA LEU A 227 -10.63 3.68 -3.03
C LEU A 227 -11.32 5.03 -3.17
N ASP A 228 -11.68 5.65 -2.07
CA ASP A 228 -12.06 7.06 -2.06
C ASP A 228 -10.85 7.94 -2.41
N HIS A 229 -11.09 9.21 -2.73
CA HIS A 229 -10.04 10.13 -3.20
C HIS A 229 -8.88 10.23 -2.20
N ARG A 230 -9.17 10.31 -0.90
CA ARG A 230 -8.15 10.40 0.15
C ARG A 230 -7.31 9.14 0.26
N ASP A 231 -7.96 7.98 0.33
CA ASP A 231 -7.28 6.69 0.40
C ASP A 231 -6.46 6.43 -0.88
N ALA A 232 -6.98 6.83 -2.06
CA ALA A 232 -6.30 6.73 -3.33
C ALA A 232 -5.02 7.60 -3.41
N LEU A 233 -5.08 8.84 -2.92
CA LEU A 233 -3.90 9.71 -2.81
C LEU A 233 -2.85 9.12 -1.87
N GLU A 234 -3.27 8.58 -0.70
CA GLU A 234 -2.37 7.97 0.26
C GLU A 234 -1.65 6.75 -0.32
N VAL A 235 -2.36 5.90 -1.06
CA VAL A 235 -1.79 4.73 -1.76
C VAL A 235 -0.85 5.18 -2.88
N THR A 236 -1.27 6.14 -3.72
CA THR A 236 -0.46 6.65 -4.82
C THR A 236 0.85 7.27 -4.31
N ALA A 237 0.79 8.03 -3.21
CA ALA A 237 1.96 8.62 -2.58
C ALA A 237 2.96 7.56 -2.04
N LEU A 238 2.48 6.46 -1.47
CA LEU A 238 3.34 5.34 -1.05
C LEU A 238 4.04 4.68 -2.24
N HIS A 239 3.31 4.47 -3.35
CA HIS A 239 3.88 3.90 -4.57
C HIS A 239 4.87 4.87 -5.24
N SER A 240 4.62 6.18 -5.19
CA SER A 240 5.56 7.23 -5.62
C SER A 240 6.88 7.15 -4.86
N LEU A 241 6.83 7.07 -3.52
CA LEU A 241 8.03 6.89 -2.68
C LEU A 241 8.83 5.63 -3.04
N ALA A 242 8.14 4.54 -3.39
CA ALA A 242 8.79 3.31 -3.84
C ALA A 242 9.36 3.40 -5.27
N GLY A 243 9.19 4.52 -5.96
CA GLY A 243 9.59 4.68 -7.36
C GLY A 243 8.69 3.89 -8.33
N ARG A 244 7.45 3.62 -7.95
CA ARG A 244 6.42 2.90 -8.71
C ARG A 244 5.27 3.82 -9.13
N GLY A 245 5.47 5.13 -9.13
CA GLY A 245 4.48 6.11 -9.56
C GLY A 245 4.10 5.89 -11.04
N SER A 246 2.80 5.85 -11.32
CA SER A 246 2.25 5.70 -12.67
C SER A 246 1.81 7.03 -13.28
N GLY A 247 1.98 8.13 -12.57
CA GLY A 247 1.41 9.45 -12.95
C GLY A 247 -0.10 9.55 -12.77
N ARG A 248 -0.77 8.50 -12.31
CA ARG A 248 -2.23 8.44 -12.15
C ARG A 248 -2.64 8.10 -10.73
N LEU A 249 -3.82 8.56 -10.37
CA LEU A 249 -4.44 8.21 -9.09
C LEU A 249 -4.81 6.72 -9.06
N MET A 250 -4.26 5.98 -8.10
CA MET A 250 -4.56 4.56 -7.90
C MET A 250 -5.91 4.40 -7.20
N THR A 251 -6.98 4.28 -7.97
CA THR A 251 -8.34 4.11 -7.42
C THR A 251 -8.67 2.67 -7.06
N ARG A 252 -7.93 1.69 -7.60
CA ARG A 252 -8.09 0.27 -7.24
C ARG A 252 -7.21 -0.11 -6.05
N PRO A 253 -7.72 -0.94 -5.12
CA PRO A 253 -6.92 -1.50 -4.04
C PRO A 253 -5.70 -2.27 -4.59
N PRO A 254 -4.47 -1.95 -4.15
CA PRO A 254 -3.27 -2.63 -4.63
C PRO A 254 -3.20 -4.08 -4.15
N LEU A 255 -2.53 -4.93 -4.94
CA LEU A 255 -2.15 -6.29 -4.57
C LEU A 255 -0.63 -6.37 -4.40
N ALA A 256 -0.16 -6.60 -3.18
CA ALA A 256 1.23 -6.94 -2.93
C ALA A 256 1.36 -8.45 -2.71
N GLN A 257 2.16 -9.10 -3.55
CA GLN A 257 2.44 -10.53 -3.47
C GLN A 257 3.96 -10.75 -3.41
N PRO A 258 4.58 -10.61 -2.23
CA PRO A 258 6.01 -10.90 -2.09
C PRO A 258 6.28 -12.39 -2.22
N HIS A 259 7.40 -12.74 -2.82
CA HIS A 259 7.87 -14.13 -2.87
C HIS A 259 8.25 -14.60 -1.46
N HIS A 260 8.13 -15.89 -1.15
CA HIS A 260 8.44 -16.44 0.18
C HIS A 260 9.91 -16.23 0.63
N SER A 261 10.85 -16.06 -0.31
CA SER A 261 12.26 -15.75 -0.04
C SER A 261 12.52 -14.25 0.24
N VAL A 262 11.47 -13.43 0.37
CA VAL A 262 11.60 -11.98 0.61
C VAL A 262 12.39 -11.70 1.88
N SER A 263 13.30 -10.71 1.82
CA SER A 263 14.04 -10.27 2.99
C SER A 263 13.16 -9.44 3.95
N MET A 264 13.55 -9.36 5.23
CA MET A 264 12.86 -8.51 6.22
C MET A 264 12.76 -7.06 5.74
N ALA A 265 13.83 -6.49 5.17
CA ALA A 265 13.82 -5.12 4.67
C ALA A 265 12.88 -4.93 3.47
N ALA A 266 12.75 -5.90 2.59
CA ALA A 266 11.81 -5.82 1.47
C ALA A 266 10.36 -6.03 1.91
N MET A 267 10.11 -6.77 3.01
CA MET A 267 8.77 -6.97 3.57
C MET A 267 8.30 -5.75 4.36
N VAL A 268 9.07 -5.32 5.35
CA VAL A 268 8.70 -4.25 6.30
C VAL A 268 9.02 -2.87 5.74
N GLY A 269 10.07 -2.78 4.99
CA GLY A 269 10.68 -1.54 4.55
C GLY A 269 12.07 -1.36 5.17
N GLY A 270 12.84 -0.50 4.58
CA GLY A 270 14.21 -0.27 4.98
C GLY A 270 14.93 0.63 3.99
N GLY A 271 16.21 0.69 4.07
CA GLY A 271 17.09 1.52 3.21
C GLY A 271 18.31 1.95 4.00
N VAL A 272 19.41 2.27 3.37
CA VAL A 272 20.65 2.62 4.09
C VAL A 272 20.52 4.02 4.73
N ARG A 273 19.87 4.97 4.06
CA ARG A 273 19.76 6.38 4.48
C ARG A 273 18.32 6.84 4.69
N ILE A 274 17.47 6.72 3.68
CA ILE A 274 16.04 7.03 3.76
C ILE A 274 15.28 5.72 3.82
N ALA A 275 14.34 5.61 4.77
CA ALA A 275 13.45 4.46 4.84
C ALA A 275 12.55 4.41 3.61
N GLN A 276 12.55 3.27 2.92
CA GLN A 276 11.65 2.98 1.80
C GLN A 276 10.52 2.09 2.26
N PRO A 277 9.29 2.27 1.77
CA PRO A 277 8.18 1.39 2.12
C PRO A 277 8.42 -0.03 1.59
N GLY A 278 8.13 -1.04 2.42
CA GLY A 278 8.17 -2.45 2.05
C GLY A 278 6.84 -2.96 1.49
N ALA A 279 6.79 -4.27 1.19
CA ALA A 279 5.60 -4.92 0.63
C ALA A 279 4.35 -4.72 1.49
N ILE A 280 4.48 -4.67 2.81
CA ILE A 280 3.37 -4.44 3.75
C ILE A 280 2.77 -3.05 3.54
N SER A 281 3.59 -2.01 3.44
CA SER A 281 3.11 -0.63 3.21
C SER A 281 2.58 -0.46 1.78
N LEU A 282 3.17 -1.13 0.79
CA LEU A 282 2.67 -1.12 -0.60
C LEU A 282 1.31 -1.83 -0.75
N ALA A 283 0.93 -2.69 0.21
CA ALA A 283 -0.39 -3.29 0.30
C ALA A 283 -1.42 -2.40 1.01
N HIS A 284 -1.04 -1.20 1.45
CA HIS A 284 -1.93 -0.30 2.19
C HIS A 284 -3.25 -0.06 1.44
N ARG A 285 -4.39 -0.13 2.17
CA ARG A 285 -5.76 -0.07 1.62
C ARG A 285 -6.10 -1.16 0.60
N GLY A 286 -5.20 -2.10 0.37
CA GLY A 286 -5.33 -3.20 -0.56
C GLY A 286 -5.12 -4.55 0.10
N VAL A 287 -4.49 -5.47 -0.62
CA VAL A 287 -4.33 -6.87 -0.27
C VAL A 287 -2.85 -7.23 -0.17
N LEU A 288 -2.46 -7.80 0.96
CA LEU A 288 -1.18 -8.51 1.11
C LEU A 288 -1.44 -10.00 0.96
N PHE A 289 -0.97 -10.58 -0.12
CA PHE A 289 -1.12 -12.00 -0.40
C PHE A 289 0.19 -12.75 -0.16
N LEU A 290 0.17 -13.68 0.79
CA LEU A 290 1.29 -14.58 1.10
C LEU A 290 0.95 -15.98 0.58
N ASP A 291 1.49 -16.28 -0.61
CA ASP A 291 1.39 -17.63 -1.16
C ASP A 291 2.41 -18.53 -0.50
N GLU A 292 2.05 -19.81 -0.28
CA GLU A 292 2.90 -20.76 0.45
C GLU A 292 3.38 -20.20 1.81
N ALA A 293 2.47 -19.59 2.58
CA ALA A 293 2.79 -18.84 3.80
C ALA A 293 3.75 -19.58 4.77
N PRO A 294 3.68 -20.93 4.99
CA PRO A 294 4.66 -21.64 5.82
C PRO A 294 6.10 -21.64 5.30
N GLU A 295 6.34 -21.28 4.03
CA GLU A 295 7.69 -21.24 3.45
C GLU A 295 8.42 -19.92 3.73
N PHE A 296 7.72 -18.88 4.14
CA PHE A 296 8.34 -17.63 4.60
C PHE A 296 9.19 -17.86 5.86
N ALA A 297 10.27 -17.11 5.98
CA ALA A 297 11.05 -17.09 7.21
C ALA A 297 10.18 -16.67 8.41
N PRO A 298 10.19 -17.39 9.55
CA PRO A 298 9.33 -17.08 10.70
C PRO A 298 9.42 -15.64 11.19
N LYS A 299 10.62 -15.06 11.18
CA LYS A 299 10.83 -13.65 11.56
C LYS A 299 10.09 -12.68 10.63
N VAL A 300 10.00 -12.99 9.33
CA VAL A 300 9.29 -12.18 8.34
C VAL A 300 7.78 -12.26 8.60
N LEU A 301 7.23 -13.44 8.86
CA LEU A 301 5.83 -13.59 9.25
C LEU A 301 5.53 -12.84 10.55
N ASP A 302 6.37 -12.99 11.57
CA ASP A 302 6.16 -12.34 12.86
C ASP A 302 6.18 -10.80 12.78
N SER A 303 6.86 -10.22 11.77
CA SER A 303 6.83 -8.77 11.54
C SER A 303 5.45 -8.23 11.17
N LEU A 304 4.52 -9.08 10.73
CA LEU A 304 3.13 -8.70 10.43
C LEU A 304 2.30 -8.39 11.68
N ARG A 305 2.73 -8.85 12.88
CA ARG A 305 1.92 -8.70 14.12
C ARG A 305 1.61 -7.24 14.44
N GLY A 306 2.63 -6.38 14.40
CA GLY A 306 2.48 -4.94 14.63
C GLY A 306 1.50 -4.30 13.66
N PRO A 307 1.79 -4.34 12.34
CA PRO A 307 0.92 -3.74 11.33
C PRO A 307 -0.53 -4.25 11.34
N LEU A 308 -0.75 -5.53 11.64
CA LEU A 308 -2.10 -6.10 11.78
C LEU A 308 -2.87 -5.56 12.99
N GLU A 309 -2.18 -5.00 13.99
CA GLU A 309 -2.80 -4.39 15.18
C GLU A 309 -2.94 -2.88 15.04
N THR A 310 -1.84 -2.20 14.67
CA THR A 310 -1.78 -0.75 14.65
C THR A 310 -2.17 -0.14 13.30
N GLY A 311 -2.06 -0.90 12.21
CA GLY A 311 -2.24 -0.41 10.85
C GLY A 311 -1.07 0.45 10.36
N GLU A 312 0.10 0.37 11.02
CA GLU A 312 1.28 1.17 10.71
C GLU A 312 2.56 0.35 10.88
N ILE A 313 3.60 0.77 10.18
CA ILE A 313 4.98 0.29 10.35
C ILE A 313 5.85 1.46 10.80
N VAL A 314 6.55 1.29 11.90
CA VAL A 314 7.55 2.24 12.38
C VAL A 314 8.94 1.67 12.11
N ILE A 315 9.71 2.38 11.30
CA ILE A 315 11.11 2.04 11.02
C ILE A 315 11.98 3.00 11.85
N GLY A 316 12.52 2.49 12.95
CA GLY A 316 13.46 3.23 13.80
C GLY A 316 14.86 3.22 13.20
N ARG A 317 15.51 4.39 13.15
CA ARG A 317 16.90 4.59 12.82
C ARG A 317 17.57 5.47 13.85
N SER A 318 18.91 5.47 13.89
CA SER A 318 19.68 6.23 14.87
C SER A 318 19.36 7.72 14.90
N GLN A 319 18.87 8.28 13.80
CA GLN A 319 18.62 9.72 13.66
C GLN A 319 17.18 10.11 13.30
N ALA A 320 16.31 9.14 12.95
CA ALA A 320 14.92 9.42 12.57
C ALA A 320 14.03 8.18 12.72
N HIS A 321 12.77 8.40 13.07
CA HIS A 321 11.71 7.41 12.99
C HIS A 321 10.83 7.74 11.80
N THR A 322 10.60 6.74 10.92
CA THR A 322 9.70 6.89 9.78
C THR A 322 8.52 5.97 9.96
N THR A 323 7.31 6.52 9.90
CA THR A 323 6.07 5.75 10.00
C THR A 323 5.42 5.65 8.62
N PHE A 324 5.15 4.42 8.19
CA PHE A 324 4.39 4.16 6.97
C PHE A 324 3.03 3.55 7.32
N PRO A 325 1.95 3.99 6.69
CA PRO A 325 0.65 3.35 6.86
C PRO A 325 0.68 1.93 6.28
N ALA A 326 -0.03 1.01 6.95
CA ALA A 326 0.01 -0.42 6.65
C ALA A 326 -1.34 -1.10 6.93
N ARG A 327 -2.45 -0.44 6.56
CA ARG A 327 -3.81 -0.99 6.71
C ARG A 327 -4.15 -1.85 5.48
N PHE A 328 -3.81 -3.12 5.51
CA PHE A 328 -4.04 -4.06 4.43
C PHE A 328 -5.01 -5.18 4.85
N GLN A 329 -5.58 -5.88 3.88
CA GLN A 329 -6.28 -7.14 4.08
C GLN A 329 -5.30 -8.29 3.84
N LEU A 330 -5.11 -9.18 4.82
CA LEU A 330 -4.20 -10.31 4.72
C LEU A 330 -4.90 -11.50 4.08
N VAL A 331 -4.31 -12.02 3.02
CA VAL A 331 -4.66 -13.31 2.41
C VAL A 331 -3.46 -14.23 2.53
N MET A 332 -3.65 -15.39 3.12
CA MET A 332 -2.61 -16.43 3.19
C MET A 332 -3.08 -17.69 2.49
N ALA A 333 -2.20 -18.30 1.70
CA ALA A 333 -2.43 -19.61 1.15
C ALA A 333 -1.41 -20.61 1.70
N LEU A 334 -1.87 -21.81 2.02
CA LEU A 334 -1.00 -22.87 2.50
C LEU A 334 -1.44 -24.26 2.01
N ASN A 335 -0.49 -25.13 1.90
CA ASN A 335 -0.73 -26.55 1.68
C ASN A 335 -1.02 -27.26 3.02
N PRO A 336 -1.73 -28.40 3.04
CA PRO A 336 -2.04 -29.11 4.26
C PRO A 336 -0.81 -29.75 4.94
N CYS A 337 0.27 -30.00 4.17
CA CYS A 337 1.54 -30.56 4.64
C CYS A 337 2.65 -30.22 3.64
N PRO A 338 3.94 -30.52 3.89
CA PRO A 338 5.02 -30.26 2.96
C PRO A 338 4.85 -30.89 1.56
N CYS A 339 4.33 -32.12 1.46
CA CYS A 339 4.02 -32.75 0.16
C CYS A 339 2.70 -32.26 -0.46
N GLY A 340 1.86 -31.54 0.30
CA GLY A 340 0.57 -31.02 -0.15
C GLY A 340 -0.59 -32.02 -0.13
N LEU A 341 -0.38 -33.27 0.22
CA LEU A 341 -1.34 -34.36 0.04
C LEU A 341 -1.97 -34.87 1.35
N ALA A 342 -1.78 -34.21 2.50
CA ALA A 342 -2.32 -34.74 3.79
C ALA A 342 -3.86 -34.81 3.83
N ASP A 343 -4.53 -33.96 3.03
CA ASP A 343 -6.00 -33.93 2.92
C ASP A 343 -6.49 -34.73 1.68
N ASP A 344 -5.61 -35.48 0.99
CA ASP A 344 -5.96 -36.31 -0.19
C ASP A 344 -6.63 -37.61 0.26
N PRO A 345 -7.88 -37.88 -0.19
CA PRO A 345 -8.57 -39.12 0.14
C PRO A 345 -7.86 -40.40 -0.32
N SER A 346 -6.99 -40.28 -1.33
CA SER A 346 -6.25 -41.44 -1.89
C SER A 346 -5.09 -41.93 -1.01
N GLY A 347 -4.82 -41.28 0.13
CA GLY A 347 -3.77 -41.66 1.06
C GLY A 347 -2.33 -41.54 0.56
N ARG A 348 -2.09 -40.77 -0.51
CA ARG A 348 -0.76 -40.61 -1.14
C ARG A 348 0.21 -39.72 -0.33
N CYS A 349 -0.23 -39.20 0.81
CA CYS A 349 0.64 -38.40 1.66
C CYS A 349 1.74 -39.24 2.30
N THR A 350 3.00 -38.84 2.09
CA THR A 350 4.18 -39.48 2.67
C THR A 350 4.70 -38.79 3.93
N CYS A 351 4.08 -37.71 4.36
CA CYS A 351 4.52 -36.91 5.51
C CYS A 351 4.14 -37.61 6.84
N THR A 352 5.09 -37.63 7.76
CA THR A 352 4.81 -38.08 9.12
C THR A 352 3.93 -37.07 9.87
N PRO A 353 3.14 -37.47 10.88
CA PRO A 353 2.36 -36.55 11.70
C PRO A 353 3.20 -35.42 12.33
N GLN A 354 4.46 -35.71 12.64
CA GLN A 354 5.39 -34.72 13.18
C GLN A 354 5.77 -33.66 12.12
N GLN A 355 6.01 -34.08 10.88
CA GLN A 355 6.29 -33.16 9.77
C GLN A 355 5.09 -32.23 9.47
N VAL A 356 3.87 -32.79 9.48
CA VAL A 356 2.63 -32.02 9.28
C VAL A 356 2.48 -30.98 10.39
N ARG A 357 2.65 -31.35 11.65
CA ARG A 357 2.58 -30.45 12.81
C ARG A 357 3.65 -29.35 12.73
N ARG A 358 4.90 -29.71 12.41
CA ARG A 358 6.01 -28.76 12.25
C ARG A 358 5.75 -27.76 11.13
N TYR A 359 5.20 -28.23 10.01
CA TYR A 359 4.86 -27.39 8.87
C TYR A 359 3.76 -26.40 9.21
N SER A 360 2.65 -26.85 9.78
CA SER A 360 1.55 -26.00 10.23
C SER A 360 1.99 -25.00 11.32
N GLY A 361 2.91 -25.43 12.20
CA GLY A 361 3.44 -24.58 13.28
C GLY A 361 4.42 -23.48 12.84
N ARG A 362 4.80 -23.40 11.55
CA ARG A 362 5.63 -22.30 11.05
C ARG A 362 4.89 -20.96 11.06
N ILE A 363 3.56 -20.97 10.94
CA ILE A 363 2.74 -19.79 11.15
C ILE A 363 2.40 -19.71 12.64
N SER A 364 2.85 -18.65 13.29
CA SER A 364 2.66 -18.48 14.72
C SER A 364 1.19 -18.30 15.12
N GLY A 365 0.82 -18.79 16.30
CA GLY A 365 -0.53 -18.65 16.85
C GLY A 365 -1.04 -17.20 16.83
N PRO A 366 -0.26 -16.19 17.26
CA PRO A 366 -0.67 -14.79 17.19
C PRO A 366 -1.06 -14.28 15.80
N ILE A 367 -0.46 -14.77 14.71
CA ILE A 367 -0.87 -14.43 13.34
C ILE A 367 -2.19 -15.13 12.99
N LEU A 368 -2.31 -16.43 13.28
CA LEU A 368 -3.54 -17.18 13.06
C LEU A 368 -4.72 -16.61 13.87
N ASP A 369 -4.43 -16.07 15.04
CA ASP A 369 -5.43 -15.37 15.86
C ASP A 369 -5.93 -14.06 15.24
N ARG A 370 -5.29 -13.54 14.20
CA ARG A 370 -5.77 -12.38 13.46
C ARG A 370 -6.53 -12.73 12.19
N VAL A 371 -6.41 -13.97 11.75
CA VAL A 371 -7.22 -14.48 10.64
C VAL A 371 -8.65 -14.72 11.11
N ASP A 372 -9.62 -14.15 10.40
CA ASP A 372 -11.05 -14.29 10.72
C ASP A 372 -11.67 -15.49 10.00
N VAL A 373 -11.39 -15.63 8.71
CA VAL A 373 -11.97 -16.62 7.81
C VAL A 373 -10.94 -17.67 7.43
N THR A 374 -11.29 -18.95 7.57
CA THR A 374 -10.46 -20.07 7.13
C THR A 374 -11.27 -20.99 6.22
N VAL A 375 -10.74 -21.25 5.03
CA VAL A 375 -11.41 -22.04 4.00
C VAL A 375 -10.56 -23.24 3.61
N ARG A 376 -11.20 -24.39 3.51
CA ARG A 376 -10.62 -25.60 2.89
C ARG A 376 -11.02 -25.65 1.43
N MET A 377 -10.05 -25.58 0.55
CA MET A 377 -10.26 -25.77 -0.89
C MET A 377 -9.99 -27.22 -1.27
N ARG A 378 -10.94 -27.81 -1.94
CA ARG A 378 -10.86 -29.21 -2.38
C ARG A 378 -10.30 -29.27 -3.81
N PRO A 379 -9.53 -30.32 -4.15
CA PRO A 379 -9.15 -30.55 -5.54
C PRO A 379 -10.38 -30.66 -6.45
N LEU A 380 -10.28 -30.16 -7.66
CA LEU A 380 -11.31 -30.37 -8.68
C LEU A 380 -11.33 -31.84 -9.08
N THR A 381 -12.50 -32.42 -9.14
CA THR A 381 -12.70 -33.78 -9.67
C THR A 381 -12.80 -33.75 -11.19
N SER A 382 -12.56 -34.90 -11.84
CA SER A 382 -12.71 -35.03 -13.29
C SER A 382 -14.12 -34.64 -13.76
N ALA A 383 -15.15 -34.92 -12.93
CA ALA A 383 -16.52 -34.50 -13.22
C ALA A 383 -16.63 -32.96 -13.29
N HIS A 384 -16.03 -32.21 -12.36
CA HIS A 384 -16.03 -30.75 -12.40
C HIS A 384 -15.32 -30.16 -13.63
N LEU A 385 -14.34 -30.88 -14.19
CA LEU A 385 -13.59 -30.40 -15.36
C LEU A 385 -14.31 -30.78 -16.68
N LEU A 386 -14.95 -31.94 -16.74
CA LEU A 386 -15.67 -32.41 -17.92
C LEU A 386 -17.04 -31.72 -18.06
N ASP A 387 -17.72 -31.44 -16.94
CA ASP A 387 -18.97 -30.69 -16.91
C ASP A 387 -18.78 -29.16 -16.95
N ALA A 388 -17.54 -28.67 -17.04
CA ALA A 388 -17.26 -27.24 -17.08
C ALA A 388 -17.95 -26.51 -18.24
N SER A 389 -18.29 -27.21 -19.31
CA SER A 389 -19.12 -26.69 -20.41
C SER A 389 -20.63 -26.77 -20.16
N ALA A 390 -21.07 -27.55 -19.17
CA ALA A 390 -22.47 -27.74 -18.78
C ALA A 390 -22.84 -27.02 -17.47
N LEU A 391 -21.84 -26.63 -16.64
CA LEU A 391 -22.08 -25.82 -15.47
C LEU A 391 -22.36 -24.37 -15.88
N PRO A 392 -23.37 -23.72 -15.27
CA PRO A 392 -23.53 -22.27 -15.49
C PRO A 392 -22.22 -21.58 -15.14
N ALA A 393 -21.80 -20.65 -16.03
CA ALA A 393 -20.62 -19.83 -15.78
C ALA A 393 -20.74 -19.22 -14.38
N GLY A 394 -19.67 -19.35 -13.59
CA GLY A 394 -19.68 -18.78 -12.24
C GLY A 394 -19.97 -17.27 -12.30
N GLU A 395 -20.49 -16.71 -11.20
CA GLU A 395 -20.75 -15.26 -11.13
C GLU A 395 -19.51 -14.46 -11.47
N SER A 396 -19.68 -13.36 -12.19
CA SER A 396 -18.59 -12.45 -12.56
C SER A 396 -18.07 -11.67 -11.36
N SER A 397 -16.83 -11.22 -11.46
CA SER A 397 -16.25 -10.30 -10.47
C SER A 397 -17.09 -9.02 -10.33
N ALA A 398 -17.71 -8.53 -11.41
CA ALA A 398 -18.56 -7.35 -11.39
C ALA A 398 -19.82 -7.54 -10.53
N ALA A 399 -20.51 -8.67 -10.67
CA ALA A 399 -21.70 -8.97 -9.87
C ALA A 399 -21.38 -9.11 -8.38
N VAL A 400 -20.26 -9.75 -8.05
CA VAL A 400 -19.80 -9.89 -6.66
C VAL A 400 -19.35 -8.52 -6.10
N HIS A 401 -18.66 -7.72 -6.90
CA HIS A 401 -18.22 -6.36 -6.54
C HIS A 401 -19.43 -5.49 -6.11
N GLU A 402 -20.52 -5.53 -6.86
CA GLU A 402 -21.72 -4.76 -6.57
C GLU A 402 -22.30 -5.15 -5.20
N ARG A 403 -22.46 -6.45 -4.89
CA ARG A 403 -22.93 -6.91 -3.59
C ARG A 403 -21.98 -6.53 -2.45
N VAL A 404 -20.67 -6.62 -2.68
CA VAL A 404 -19.65 -6.21 -1.71
C VAL A 404 -19.72 -4.71 -1.45
N ALA A 405 -19.91 -3.88 -2.48
CA ALA A 405 -20.07 -2.43 -2.33
C ALA A 405 -21.31 -2.09 -1.49
N GLN A 406 -22.47 -2.68 -1.81
CA GLN A 406 -23.70 -2.49 -1.05
C GLN A 406 -23.58 -2.93 0.41
N ALA A 407 -22.93 -4.08 0.68
CA ALA A 407 -22.68 -4.55 2.03
C ALA A 407 -21.79 -3.58 2.83
N ARG A 408 -20.75 -3.03 2.19
CA ARG A 408 -19.90 -2.02 2.82
C ARG A 408 -20.62 -0.70 3.09
N GLU A 409 -21.52 -0.28 2.22
CA GLU A 409 -22.34 0.90 2.43
C GLU A 409 -23.28 0.73 3.65
N ARG A 410 -23.90 -0.47 3.81
CA ARG A 410 -24.71 -0.80 5.00
C ARG A 410 -23.88 -0.77 6.27
N ALA A 411 -22.69 -1.39 6.25
CA ALA A 411 -21.76 -1.35 7.37
C ALA A 411 -21.35 0.09 7.70
N ALA A 412 -20.97 0.90 6.70
CA ALA A 412 -20.58 2.30 6.88
C ALA A 412 -21.72 3.16 7.42
N ALA A 413 -22.97 2.92 7.00
CA ALA A 413 -24.15 3.59 7.53
C ALA A 413 -24.38 3.24 9.00
N ARG A 414 -24.23 1.97 9.38
CA ARG A 414 -24.33 1.48 10.77
C ARG A 414 -23.29 2.10 11.67
N TRP A 415 -22.06 2.25 11.17
CA TRP A 415 -20.91 2.78 11.91
C TRP A 415 -20.67 4.27 11.68
N ARG A 416 -21.70 5.04 11.28
CA ARG A 416 -21.57 6.49 11.08
C ARG A 416 -21.22 7.20 12.39
N GLY A 417 -20.23 8.08 12.35
CA GLY A 417 -19.77 8.86 13.51
C GLY A 417 -18.77 8.17 14.41
N VAL A 418 -18.32 6.95 14.07
CA VAL A 418 -17.25 6.22 14.76
C VAL A 418 -16.09 5.91 13.80
N PRO A 419 -14.89 5.58 14.30
CA PRO A 419 -13.70 5.43 13.44
C PRO A 419 -13.68 4.16 12.58
N TRP A 420 -14.66 3.26 12.75
CA TRP A 420 -14.70 1.97 12.04
C TRP A 420 -15.46 2.14 10.72
N ARG A 421 -14.93 1.55 9.65
CA ARG A 421 -15.56 1.56 8.31
C ARG A 421 -16.07 0.18 7.89
N CYS A 422 -15.53 -0.90 8.47
CA CYS A 422 -15.86 -2.29 8.14
C CYS A 422 -16.05 -3.11 9.40
N ASN A 423 -16.83 -4.20 9.31
CA ASN A 423 -17.14 -5.05 10.46
C ASN A 423 -15.90 -5.68 11.12
N ALA A 424 -14.83 -5.97 10.35
CA ALA A 424 -13.59 -6.50 10.92
C ALA A 424 -12.88 -5.53 11.89
N GLU A 425 -13.14 -4.22 11.77
CA GLU A 425 -12.51 -3.19 12.61
C GLU A 425 -13.25 -2.98 13.94
N VAL A 426 -14.49 -3.47 14.05
CA VAL A 426 -15.36 -3.21 15.21
C VAL A 426 -14.88 -3.97 16.43
N PRO A 427 -14.72 -3.31 17.60
CA PRO A 427 -14.40 -3.98 18.84
C PRO A 427 -15.46 -5.01 19.25
N GLY A 428 -15.03 -6.20 19.67
CA GLY A 428 -15.95 -7.27 20.04
C GLY A 428 -16.94 -6.88 21.15
N LYS A 429 -16.54 -5.98 22.07
CA LYS A 429 -17.43 -5.47 23.13
C LYS A 429 -18.68 -4.79 22.53
N VAL A 430 -18.49 -3.99 21.48
CA VAL A 430 -19.60 -3.30 20.80
C VAL A 430 -20.53 -4.30 20.11
N LEU A 431 -19.96 -5.27 19.39
CA LEU A 431 -20.75 -6.29 18.69
C LEU A 431 -21.53 -7.17 19.65
N ARG A 432 -20.98 -7.51 20.82
CA ARG A 432 -21.70 -8.28 21.86
C ARG A 432 -22.88 -7.52 22.46
N GLN A 433 -22.80 -6.19 22.55
CA GLN A 433 -23.90 -5.34 23.01
C GLN A 433 -25.03 -5.22 21.98
N MET A 434 -24.74 -5.48 20.72
CA MET A 434 -25.71 -5.42 19.60
C MET A 434 -26.32 -6.80 19.28
N LEU A 435 -25.98 -7.84 20.02
CA LEU A 435 -26.58 -9.16 19.83
C LEU A 435 -28.07 -9.12 20.18
N PRO A 436 -28.94 -9.48 19.24
CA PRO A 436 -30.36 -9.60 19.55
C PRO A 436 -30.63 -10.78 20.46
N ALA A 437 -31.65 -10.69 21.31
CA ALA A 437 -32.09 -11.77 22.19
C ALA A 437 -32.88 -12.83 21.38
N ASN A 438 -32.20 -13.53 20.47
CA ASN A 438 -32.79 -14.53 19.57
C ASN A 438 -31.98 -15.84 19.54
N ASP A 439 -32.34 -16.76 18.65
CA ASP A 439 -31.67 -18.04 18.48
C ASP A 439 -30.17 -17.93 18.06
N ALA A 440 -29.76 -16.81 17.48
CA ALA A 440 -28.35 -16.54 17.17
C ALA A 440 -27.50 -16.48 18.44
N THR A 441 -28.00 -15.81 19.47
CA THR A 441 -27.32 -15.71 20.77
C THR A 441 -27.19 -17.09 21.44
N ARG A 442 -28.26 -17.90 21.42
CA ARG A 442 -28.22 -19.26 21.98
C ARG A 442 -27.14 -20.12 21.34
N ILE A 443 -26.95 -20.08 20.03
CA ILE A 443 -25.88 -20.85 19.34
C ILE A 443 -24.49 -20.42 19.82
N ILE A 444 -24.29 -19.13 20.04
CA ILE A 444 -23.01 -18.60 20.53
C ILE A 444 -22.77 -19.03 21.98
N GLU A 445 -23.78 -18.96 22.83
CA GLU A 445 -23.75 -19.41 24.23
C GLU A 445 -23.44 -20.93 24.34
N ASP A 446 -24.12 -21.74 23.55
CA ASP A 446 -23.86 -23.18 23.46
C ASP A 446 -22.42 -23.45 22.99
N ALA A 447 -21.92 -22.71 22.05
CA ALA A 447 -20.55 -22.86 21.54
C ALA A 447 -19.49 -22.44 22.58
N LEU A 448 -19.78 -21.42 23.40
CA LEU A 448 -18.95 -21.02 24.54
C LEU A 448 -18.96 -22.09 25.65
N THR A 449 -20.15 -22.51 26.07
CA THR A 449 -20.34 -23.51 27.17
C THR A 449 -19.67 -24.83 26.83
N THR A 450 -19.78 -25.26 25.58
CA THR A 450 -19.14 -26.52 25.11
C THR A 450 -17.66 -26.37 24.76
N GLY A 451 -17.04 -25.18 24.99
CA GLY A 451 -15.63 -24.92 24.69
C GLY A 451 -15.29 -24.92 23.19
N ARG A 452 -16.29 -24.91 22.30
CA ARG A 452 -16.09 -24.83 20.83
C ARG A 452 -15.62 -23.49 20.39
N LEU A 453 -15.94 -22.41 21.15
CA LEU A 453 -15.47 -21.05 20.94
C LEU A 453 -14.80 -20.51 22.20
N THR A 454 -13.79 -19.68 22.01
CA THR A 454 -13.23 -18.80 23.05
C THR A 454 -13.90 -17.41 22.96
N ALA A 455 -13.73 -16.55 23.96
CA ALA A 455 -14.25 -15.17 23.91
C ALA A 455 -13.78 -14.40 22.66
N ARG A 456 -12.49 -14.51 22.29
CA ARG A 456 -11.95 -13.95 21.03
C ARG A 456 -12.58 -14.62 19.80
N GLY A 457 -12.90 -15.91 19.90
CA GLY A 457 -13.60 -16.66 18.85
C GLY A 457 -14.99 -16.10 18.59
N VAL A 458 -15.72 -15.75 19.64
CA VAL A 458 -17.04 -15.10 19.56
C VAL A 458 -16.95 -13.77 18.84
N ASP A 459 -16.02 -12.89 19.22
CA ASP A 459 -15.87 -11.59 18.57
C ASP A 459 -15.69 -11.71 17.05
N LYS A 460 -14.92 -12.70 16.61
CA LYS A 460 -14.70 -12.95 15.18
C LYS A 460 -15.94 -13.53 14.50
N VAL A 461 -16.65 -14.46 15.15
CA VAL A 461 -17.93 -14.98 14.63
C VAL A 461 -18.91 -13.83 14.44
N LEU A 462 -19.00 -12.91 15.40
CA LEU A 462 -19.90 -11.76 15.32
C LEU A 462 -19.53 -10.81 14.19
N ARG A 463 -18.23 -10.51 13.98
CA ARG A 463 -17.77 -9.70 12.87
C ARG A 463 -18.17 -10.30 11.52
N ILE A 464 -17.98 -11.61 11.36
CA ILE A 464 -18.37 -12.33 10.14
C ILE A 464 -19.89 -12.37 10.01
N ALA A 465 -20.63 -12.68 11.07
CA ALA A 465 -22.09 -12.77 11.05
C ALA A 465 -22.75 -11.43 10.65
N TRP A 466 -22.25 -10.29 11.15
CA TRP A 466 -22.67 -8.98 10.72
C TRP A 466 -22.36 -8.72 9.23
N THR A 467 -21.24 -9.21 8.74
CA THR A 467 -20.89 -9.09 7.32
C THR A 467 -21.81 -9.94 6.45
N VAL A 468 -22.18 -11.16 6.91
CA VAL A 468 -23.16 -11.98 6.21
C VAL A 468 -24.53 -11.30 6.19
N ALA A 469 -24.97 -10.72 7.32
CA ALA A 469 -26.22 -9.96 7.41
C ALA A 469 -26.22 -8.78 6.42
N ASP A 470 -25.13 -8.03 6.33
CA ASP A 470 -24.96 -6.93 5.36
C ASP A 470 -25.06 -7.40 3.90
N LEU A 471 -24.43 -8.54 3.56
CA LEU A 471 -24.52 -9.12 2.22
C LEU A 471 -25.93 -9.60 1.87
N GLU A 472 -26.68 -10.08 2.85
CA GLU A 472 -28.06 -10.53 2.70
C GLU A 472 -29.10 -9.39 2.84
N GLY A 473 -28.67 -8.16 3.14
CA GLY A 473 -29.55 -7.01 3.30
C GLY A 473 -30.40 -7.05 4.57
N LYS A 474 -29.90 -7.73 5.62
CA LYS A 474 -30.57 -7.84 6.91
C LYS A 474 -30.12 -6.75 7.88
N ASP A 475 -31.03 -6.23 8.66
CA ASP A 475 -30.74 -5.22 9.70
C ASP A 475 -30.21 -5.83 11.00
N GLU A 476 -30.44 -7.11 11.23
CA GLU A 476 -30.03 -7.85 12.42
C GLU A 476 -29.36 -9.18 12.05
N VAL A 477 -28.49 -9.65 12.97
CA VAL A 477 -27.87 -10.98 12.86
C VAL A 477 -28.85 -12.06 13.28
N ASP A 478 -29.14 -12.98 12.37
CA ASP A 478 -29.97 -14.15 12.63
C ASP A 478 -29.17 -15.45 12.84
N LYS A 479 -29.89 -16.54 13.08
CA LYS A 479 -29.32 -17.88 13.26
C LYS A 479 -28.48 -18.34 12.04
N ALA A 480 -28.94 -18.04 10.83
CA ALA A 480 -28.26 -18.44 9.59
C ALA A 480 -26.92 -17.70 9.43
N CYS A 481 -26.89 -16.39 9.71
CA CYS A 481 -25.67 -15.60 9.70
C CYS A 481 -24.60 -16.15 10.68
N VAL A 482 -25.01 -16.51 11.90
CA VAL A 482 -24.10 -17.08 12.89
C VAL A 482 -23.62 -18.48 12.47
N ALA A 483 -24.50 -19.32 11.94
CA ALA A 483 -24.14 -20.66 11.49
C ALA A 483 -23.14 -20.62 10.33
N GLU A 484 -23.34 -19.75 9.36
CA GLU A 484 -22.41 -19.53 8.25
C GLU A 484 -21.05 -19.00 8.76
N ALA A 485 -21.06 -18.00 9.64
CA ALA A 485 -19.86 -17.45 10.25
C ALA A 485 -19.06 -18.51 11.03
N MET A 486 -19.73 -19.38 11.78
CA MET A 486 -19.08 -20.50 12.48
C MET A 486 -18.52 -21.53 11.50
N GLY A 487 -19.19 -21.79 10.38
CA GLY A 487 -18.69 -22.64 9.30
C GLY A 487 -17.37 -22.15 8.74
N MET A 488 -17.24 -20.86 8.47
CA MET A 488 -16.02 -20.21 7.97
C MET A 488 -14.84 -20.24 8.95
N ARG A 489 -15.06 -20.64 10.21
CA ARG A 489 -14.02 -20.79 11.22
C ARG A 489 -13.64 -22.24 11.52
N ARG A 490 -14.45 -23.22 11.14
CA ARG A 490 -14.19 -24.65 11.40
C ARG A 490 -12.98 -25.20 10.64
N GLY A 491 -12.51 -24.53 9.62
CA GLY A 491 -11.29 -24.86 8.87
C GLY A 491 -9.98 -24.65 9.65
N ARG A 492 -10.02 -24.33 10.95
CA ARG A 492 -8.82 -24.10 11.77
C ARG A 492 -7.85 -25.28 11.75
N LEU A 493 -6.58 -24.94 11.67
CA LEU A 493 -5.46 -25.85 11.91
C LEU A 493 -5.56 -26.37 13.35
N ARG A 494 -5.87 -27.65 13.52
CA ARG A 494 -5.66 -28.38 14.76
C ARG A 494 -4.33 -29.11 14.69
#